data_36b30a2560d90d3750618c4112ba0408
#
_entry.id   36b30a2560d90d3750618c4112ba0408
#
_cell.length_a   1.000
_cell.length_b   1.000
_cell.length_c   1.000
_cell.angle_alpha   90.00
_cell.angle_beta   90.00
_cell.angle_gamma   90.00
#
_symmetry.space_group_name_H-M   'P 1'
#
loop_
_entity.id
_entity.type
_entity.pdbx_description
1 polymer ?
#
loop_
_entity_poly.entity_id
_entity_poly.type
_entity_poly.pdbx_seq_one_letter_code
_entity_poly.pdbx_strand_id
1 'polypeptide(L)'
;MKGSKRGRWILILALLPVISMAQTRHEMSLQQAIDYARKNNVQVKNALLDVQIQQQTNREVTGSAYPQISANGSMTYNAKLPVSLVPAEFFGGTPGTFEELAFGVKWNATGGVTLNQLLFDGQVFTGLQARKTLIEFQQKNVEITEETIRANIYKVYYQLVVSKTQLDLIDANLDRLEKLKKDTRIMYDNGFAEKLDIDKLDVQLVNLNTEKTNAVNQIGNGYLGLKVLMGMPISDEVVLTDTLSNEMIRDGVLDASQFDYAQRRDFQYINMGVRLREYDVQRYKMSKIPTLSLSAYYNKNAQRNEFDFFKSGGSWFDISAITLNLNIPIFTGFAANARISKARLSMQQSINQREALKLQIDNEVQVARNNYTTAVSNLDYQKKNMGLAELVYEQTKKKFEVGTGSQTEINTAQTDLKSAQTNYINALYNAIIAKVDFLKATGKL
;
A
#
# COMPACT_ATOMS: atom_id res chain seq x y z
N MET A 1 -21.88 65.38 -45.48
CA MET A 1 -23.01 64.37 -45.47
C MET A 1 -22.54 63.14 -44.71
N LYS A 2 -23.23 62.86 -43.60
CA LYS A 2 -22.92 61.83 -42.61
C LYS A 2 -23.36 60.45 -43.10
N GLY A 3 -22.48 59.46 -43.05
CA GLY A 3 -22.77 58.03 -43.28
C GLY A 3 -22.49 57.23 -41.99
N SER A 4 -23.55 56.90 -41.29
CA SER A 4 -23.55 56.08 -40.07
C SER A 4 -23.24 54.62 -40.39
N LYS A 5 -22.18 54.04 -39.82
CA LYS A 5 -21.93 52.59 -39.82
C LYS A 5 -22.46 52.00 -38.53
N ARG A 6 -23.59 51.29 -38.61
CA ARG A 6 -24.17 50.47 -37.56
C ARG A 6 -23.29 49.21 -37.39
N GLY A 7 -22.59 49.09 -36.25
CA GLY A 7 -21.89 47.89 -35.84
C GLY A 7 -22.89 46.77 -35.45
N ARG A 8 -22.83 45.61 -36.16
CA ARG A 8 -23.55 44.39 -35.78
C ARG A 8 -22.73 43.67 -34.71
N TRP A 9 -23.20 43.66 -33.47
CA TRP A 9 -22.71 42.81 -32.42
C TRP A 9 -23.20 41.38 -32.68
N ILE A 10 -22.30 40.49 -33.06
CA ILE A 10 -22.56 39.06 -33.14
C ILE A 10 -22.35 38.49 -31.72
N LEU A 11 -23.45 38.17 -31.08
CA LEU A 11 -23.45 37.41 -29.80
C LEU A 11 -23.03 35.97 -30.16
N ILE A 12 -21.76 35.62 -29.95
CA ILE A 12 -21.28 34.24 -29.99
C ILE A 12 -21.71 33.62 -28.63
N LEU A 13 -22.84 32.90 -28.69
CA LEU A 13 -23.30 32.05 -27.61
C LEU A 13 -22.32 30.87 -27.54
N ALA A 14 -21.34 30.90 -26.63
CA ALA A 14 -20.43 29.79 -26.34
C ALA A 14 -21.26 28.63 -25.78
N LEU A 15 -21.61 27.66 -26.62
CA LEU A 15 -22.05 26.32 -26.18
C LEU A 15 -20.86 25.65 -25.49
N LEU A 16 -20.80 25.82 -24.16
CA LEU A 16 -19.98 24.96 -23.30
C LEU A 16 -20.58 23.54 -23.38
N PRO A 17 -19.84 22.53 -23.84
CA PRO A 17 -20.29 21.15 -23.68
C PRO A 17 -20.39 20.89 -22.16
N VAL A 18 -21.61 20.76 -21.66
CA VAL A 18 -21.87 20.13 -20.37
C VAL A 18 -21.35 18.71 -20.52
N ILE A 19 -20.14 18.45 -20.06
CA ILE A 19 -19.62 17.09 -19.88
C ILE A 19 -20.52 16.50 -18.79
N SER A 20 -21.62 15.90 -19.22
CA SER A 20 -22.41 15.00 -18.40
C SER A 20 -21.43 13.91 -17.96
N MET A 21 -20.99 13.91 -16.71
CA MET A 21 -20.33 12.75 -16.10
C MET A 21 -21.38 11.63 -16.11
N ALA A 22 -21.40 10.87 -17.21
CA ALA A 22 -22.25 9.71 -17.32
C ALA A 22 -21.83 8.75 -16.18
N GLN A 23 -22.74 8.52 -15.28
CA GLN A 23 -22.63 7.54 -14.21
C GLN A 23 -22.40 6.18 -14.88
N THR A 24 -21.18 5.64 -14.79
CA THR A 24 -20.86 4.36 -15.44
C THR A 24 -21.34 3.23 -14.53
N ARG A 25 -22.21 2.39 -15.05
CA ARG A 25 -22.68 1.19 -14.35
C ARG A 25 -21.71 0.03 -14.64
N HIS A 26 -21.18 -0.55 -13.60
CA HIS A 26 -20.25 -1.68 -13.65
C HIS A 26 -20.89 -2.91 -13.04
N GLU A 27 -21.17 -3.92 -13.84
CA GLU A 27 -21.53 -5.26 -13.38
C GLU A 27 -20.24 -6.04 -13.13
N MET A 28 -20.02 -6.49 -11.89
CA MET A 28 -18.74 -7.05 -11.48
C MET A 28 -18.93 -8.36 -10.70
N SER A 29 -18.24 -9.40 -11.16
CA SER A 29 -17.94 -10.57 -10.33
C SER A 29 -16.82 -10.25 -9.34
N LEU A 30 -16.63 -11.08 -8.32
CA LEU A 30 -15.55 -10.96 -7.37
C LEU A 30 -14.18 -10.87 -8.06
N GLN A 31 -13.92 -11.72 -9.06
CA GLN A 31 -12.65 -11.71 -9.78
C GLN A 31 -12.44 -10.39 -10.54
N GLN A 32 -13.49 -9.87 -11.17
CA GLN A 32 -13.43 -8.58 -11.86
C GLN A 32 -13.19 -7.41 -10.89
N ALA A 33 -13.78 -7.45 -9.70
CA ALA A 33 -13.54 -6.46 -8.64
C ALA A 33 -12.07 -6.49 -8.16
N ILE A 34 -11.48 -7.68 -7.99
CA ILE A 34 -10.08 -7.88 -7.63
C ILE A 34 -9.16 -7.34 -8.73
N ASP A 35 -9.43 -7.68 -10.00
CA ASP A 35 -8.61 -7.24 -11.14
C ASP A 35 -8.70 -5.73 -11.35
N TYR A 36 -9.86 -5.13 -11.09
CA TYR A 36 -10.03 -3.68 -11.11
C TYR A 36 -9.22 -3.00 -10.00
N ALA A 37 -9.29 -3.52 -8.78
CA ALA A 37 -8.54 -3.01 -7.63
C ALA A 37 -7.03 -3.12 -7.85
N ARG A 38 -6.55 -4.24 -8.39
CA ARG A 38 -5.14 -4.44 -8.71
C ARG A 38 -4.59 -3.34 -9.64
N LYS A 39 -5.41 -2.82 -10.53
CA LYS A 39 -5.03 -1.76 -11.48
C LYS A 39 -5.22 -0.35 -10.89
N ASN A 40 -6.20 -0.15 -10.01
CA ASN A 40 -6.67 1.18 -9.65
C ASN A 40 -6.45 1.54 -8.18
N ASN A 41 -6.33 0.56 -7.27
CA ASN A 41 -6.12 0.82 -5.85
C ASN A 41 -4.82 1.61 -5.62
N VAL A 42 -4.91 2.68 -4.83
CA VAL A 42 -3.78 3.61 -4.57
C VAL A 42 -2.62 2.91 -3.87
N GLN A 43 -2.89 1.99 -2.95
CA GLN A 43 -1.82 1.27 -2.22
C GLN A 43 -1.02 0.37 -3.17
N VAL A 44 -1.70 -0.33 -4.10
CA VAL A 44 -1.04 -1.15 -5.13
C VAL A 44 -0.23 -0.27 -6.09
N LYS A 45 -0.80 0.86 -6.54
CA LYS A 45 -0.07 1.82 -7.38
C LYS A 45 1.18 2.36 -6.69
N ASN A 46 1.08 2.72 -5.42
CA ASN A 46 2.23 3.21 -4.65
C ASN A 46 3.29 2.12 -4.48
N ALA A 47 2.90 0.89 -4.15
CA ALA A 47 3.85 -0.22 -4.06
C ALA A 47 4.58 -0.50 -5.40
N LEU A 48 3.90 -0.36 -6.53
CA LEU A 48 4.51 -0.44 -7.87
C LEU A 48 5.48 0.73 -8.13
N LEU A 49 5.15 1.95 -7.66
CA LEU A 49 6.06 3.09 -7.73
C LEU A 49 7.30 2.87 -6.86
N ASP A 50 7.19 2.22 -5.69
CA ASP A 50 8.33 1.88 -4.83
C ASP A 50 9.33 0.97 -5.57
N VAL A 51 8.85 0.04 -6.41
CA VAL A 51 9.72 -0.76 -7.29
C VAL A 51 10.47 0.13 -8.29
N GLN A 52 9.77 1.10 -8.90
CA GLN A 52 10.39 2.04 -9.84
C GLN A 52 11.39 2.96 -9.14
N ILE A 53 11.06 3.47 -7.95
CA ILE A 53 11.97 4.25 -7.11
C ILE A 53 13.24 3.43 -6.82
N GLN A 54 13.09 2.16 -6.42
CA GLN A 54 14.24 1.30 -6.18
C GLN A 54 15.08 1.09 -7.44
N GLN A 55 14.46 0.99 -8.61
CA GLN A 55 15.21 0.91 -9.88
C GLN A 55 16.02 2.17 -10.14
N GLN A 56 15.46 3.38 -9.87
CA GLN A 56 16.19 4.64 -10.01
C GLN A 56 17.32 4.75 -8.96
N THR A 57 17.05 4.36 -7.71
CA THR A 57 18.10 4.28 -6.67
C THR A 57 19.25 3.35 -7.09
N ASN A 58 18.94 2.22 -7.70
CA ASN A 58 19.96 1.33 -8.23
C ASN A 58 20.75 1.96 -9.39
N ARG A 59 20.11 2.78 -10.23
CA ARG A 59 20.79 3.57 -11.30
C ARG A 59 21.68 4.65 -10.70
N GLU A 60 21.21 5.37 -9.68
CA GLU A 60 21.98 6.38 -8.95
C GLU A 60 23.25 5.76 -8.35
N VAL A 61 23.11 4.64 -7.62
CA VAL A 61 24.27 3.91 -7.07
C VAL A 61 25.21 3.41 -8.18
N THR A 62 24.67 2.97 -9.32
CA THR A 62 25.49 2.59 -10.48
C THR A 62 26.19 3.80 -11.08
N GLY A 63 25.50 4.94 -11.14
CA GLY A 63 26.04 6.19 -11.64
C GLY A 63 27.28 6.65 -10.86
N SER A 64 27.35 6.38 -9.55
CA SER A 64 28.52 6.72 -8.74
C SER A 64 29.80 5.94 -9.14
N ALA A 65 29.67 4.84 -9.86
CA ALA A 65 30.79 4.08 -10.41
C ALA A 65 31.25 4.60 -11.78
N TYR A 66 30.52 5.51 -12.41
CA TYR A 66 30.90 6.13 -13.68
C TYR A 66 31.76 7.41 -13.46
N PRO A 67 32.46 7.90 -14.51
CA PRO A 67 33.17 9.16 -14.43
C PRO A 67 32.26 10.31 -14.02
N GLN A 68 32.68 11.04 -12.99
CA GLN A 68 32.01 12.27 -12.54
C GLN A 68 32.79 13.47 -13.08
N ILE A 69 32.15 14.29 -13.91
CA ILE A 69 32.75 15.48 -14.49
C ILE A 69 32.03 16.70 -13.90
N SER A 70 32.81 17.61 -13.31
CA SER A 70 32.30 18.85 -12.77
C SER A 70 33.13 20.06 -13.28
N ALA A 71 32.47 21.18 -13.50
CA ALA A 71 33.12 22.43 -13.76
C ALA A 71 33.08 23.32 -12.49
N ASN A 72 34.17 23.97 -12.18
CA ASN A 72 34.25 24.85 -11.04
C ASN A 72 34.92 26.18 -11.46
N GLY A 73 34.48 27.26 -10.86
CA GLY A 73 35.08 28.59 -11.03
C GLY A 73 35.16 29.29 -9.67
N SER A 74 36.26 29.92 -9.42
CA SER A 74 36.45 30.75 -8.22
C SER A 74 37.15 32.05 -8.55
N MET A 75 36.79 33.10 -7.83
CA MET A 75 37.46 34.39 -7.88
C MET A 75 37.72 34.84 -6.46
N THR A 76 38.98 35.03 -6.14
CA THR A 76 39.41 35.39 -4.79
C THR A 76 40.03 36.80 -4.82
N TYR A 77 39.57 37.67 -3.93
CA TYR A 77 40.22 38.96 -3.64
C TYR A 77 40.91 38.88 -2.29
N ASN A 78 42.22 39.06 -2.29
CA ASN A 78 43.05 39.12 -1.09
C ASN A 78 43.09 40.57 -0.61
N ALA A 79 42.30 40.93 0.41
CA ALA A 79 42.30 42.26 0.98
C ALA A 79 43.66 42.62 1.59
N LYS A 80 44.37 41.65 2.14
CA LYS A 80 45.77 41.72 2.55
C LYS A 80 46.49 40.50 1.96
N LEU A 81 47.68 40.75 1.38
CA LEU A 81 48.50 39.66 0.87
C LEU A 81 49.19 38.94 2.03
N PRO A 82 49.39 37.63 1.94
CA PRO A 82 50.19 36.89 2.92
C PRO A 82 51.62 37.38 2.89
N VAL A 83 52.19 37.62 4.07
CA VAL A 83 53.56 38.01 4.27
C VAL A 83 54.40 36.83 4.73
N SER A 84 55.50 36.59 4.09
CA SER A 84 56.50 35.59 4.52
C SER A 84 57.75 36.26 5.00
N LEU A 85 58.34 35.80 6.08
CA LEU A 85 59.63 36.22 6.57
C LEU A 85 60.70 35.53 5.74
N VAL A 86 61.53 36.34 5.07
CA VAL A 86 62.65 35.84 4.25
C VAL A 86 63.98 36.39 4.88
N PRO A 87 65.02 35.53 4.96
CA PRO A 87 66.32 36.02 5.48
C PRO A 87 66.78 37.20 4.70
N ALA A 88 67.11 38.31 5.40
CA ALA A 88 67.52 39.58 4.80
C ALA A 88 68.81 39.45 3.96
N GLU A 89 69.61 38.45 4.22
CA GLU A 89 70.83 38.12 3.46
C GLU A 89 70.57 37.96 1.96
N PHE A 90 69.35 37.45 1.53
CA PHE A 90 69.01 37.36 0.11
C PHE A 90 68.84 38.71 -0.59
N PHE A 91 68.71 39.77 0.17
CA PHE A 91 68.51 41.14 -0.33
C PHE A 91 69.65 42.10 0.08
N GLY A 92 70.76 41.54 0.55
CA GLY A 92 71.92 42.32 0.96
C GLY A 92 71.85 42.94 2.36
N GLY A 93 70.86 42.42 3.19
CA GLY A 93 70.69 42.85 4.58
C GLY A 93 71.62 42.14 5.57
N THR A 94 71.51 42.46 6.87
CA THR A 94 72.38 41.94 7.93
C THR A 94 72.11 40.44 8.17
N PRO A 95 73.15 39.59 8.21
CA PRO A 95 72.97 38.15 8.53
C PRO A 95 72.24 37.93 9.84
N GLY A 96 71.22 36.98 9.82
CA GLY A 96 70.42 36.67 10.99
C GLY A 96 69.20 37.55 11.21
N THR A 97 68.94 38.53 10.34
CA THR A 97 67.68 39.31 10.33
C THR A 97 66.74 38.83 9.25
N PHE A 98 65.44 39.15 9.37
CA PHE A 98 64.39 38.76 8.41
C PHE A 98 63.66 39.98 7.89
N GLU A 99 63.36 39.99 6.59
CA GLU A 99 62.52 41.00 5.96
C GLU A 99 61.16 40.45 5.65
N GLU A 100 60.11 41.28 5.81
CA GLU A 100 58.70 40.92 5.50
C GLU A 100 58.47 41.14 4.01
N LEU A 101 58.23 40.05 3.30
CA LEU A 101 57.91 40.09 1.89
C LEU A 101 56.46 39.60 1.65
N ALA A 102 55.68 40.47 1.03
CA ALA A 102 54.30 40.10 0.64
C ALA A 102 54.33 39.28 -0.68
N PHE A 103 53.95 38.05 -0.62
CA PHE A 103 53.86 37.18 -1.80
C PHE A 103 52.43 37.03 -2.28
N GLY A 104 52.20 37.18 -3.58
CA GLY A 104 50.91 36.94 -4.23
C GLY A 104 50.38 38.18 -4.94
N VAL A 105 49.15 38.07 -5.36
CA VAL A 105 48.41 39.13 -6.07
C VAL A 105 47.06 39.37 -5.42
N LYS A 106 46.51 40.58 -5.60
CA LYS A 106 45.21 40.91 -4.99
C LYS A 106 44.06 40.09 -5.54
N TRP A 107 44.10 39.74 -6.80
CA TRP A 107 43.03 38.99 -7.47
C TRP A 107 43.57 37.69 -8.05
N ASN A 108 42.83 36.60 -7.76
CA ASN A 108 43.12 35.30 -8.32
C ASN A 108 41.79 34.71 -8.86
N ALA A 109 41.75 34.38 -10.15
CA ALA A 109 40.62 33.73 -10.79
C ALA A 109 41.05 32.35 -11.31
N THR A 110 40.28 31.35 -10.96
CA THR A 110 40.47 29.96 -11.45
C THR A 110 39.16 29.44 -12.00
N GLY A 111 39.21 28.86 -13.19
CA GLY A 111 38.08 28.16 -13.77
C GLY A 111 38.53 26.92 -14.50
N GLY A 112 37.81 25.83 -14.35
CA GLY A 112 38.20 24.58 -14.99
C GLY A 112 37.24 23.44 -14.85
N VAL A 113 37.70 22.26 -15.27
CA VAL A 113 36.93 21.02 -15.28
C VAL A 113 37.72 19.95 -14.49
N THR A 114 37.00 19.22 -13.65
CA THR A 114 37.55 18.10 -12.86
C THR A 114 36.80 16.82 -13.21
N LEU A 115 37.53 15.77 -13.48
CA LEU A 115 37.07 14.39 -13.66
C LEU A 115 37.45 13.60 -12.41
N ASN A 116 36.49 12.90 -11.82
CA ASN A 116 36.71 11.90 -10.78
C ASN A 116 36.14 10.56 -11.22
N GLN A 117 36.92 9.51 -11.17
CA GLN A 117 36.54 8.14 -11.54
C GLN A 117 36.91 7.18 -10.42
N LEU A 118 35.90 6.51 -9.88
CA LEU A 118 36.13 5.36 -9.01
C LEU A 118 36.60 4.17 -9.87
N LEU A 119 37.79 3.63 -9.58
CA LEU A 119 38.34 2.47 -10.27
C LEU A 119 38.08 1.18 -9.48
N PHE A 120 38.21 1.25 -8.16
CA PHE A 120 37.95 0.12 -7.29
C PHE A 120 37.50 0.56 -5.90
N ASP A 121 36.33 0.07 -5.47
CA ASP A 121 35.81 0.11 -4.09
C ASP A 121 34.96 -1.13 -3.84
N GLY A 122 35.39 -2.00 -2.93
CA GLY A 122 34.70 -3.21 -2.57
C GLY A 122 33.29 -3.00 -1.99
N GLN A 123 33.05 -1.85 -1.35
CA GLN A 123 31.74 -1.50 -0.83
C GLN A 123 30.74 -1.22 -1.97
N VAL A 124 31.19 -0.49 -3.00
CA VAL A 124 30.37 -0.20 -4.18
C VAL A 124 30.08 -1.49 -4.95
N PHE A 125 31.06 -2.36 -5.15
CA PHE A 125 30.82 -3.64 -5.80
C PHE A 125 29.82 -4.52 -5.05
N THR A 126 29.87 -4.55 -3.71
CA THR A 126 28.87 -5.25 -2.90
C THR A 126 27.48 -4.65 -3.06
N GLY A 127 27.38 -3.30 -3.08
CA GLY A 127 26.13 -2.59 -3.35
C GLY A 127 25.56 -2.93 -4.74
N LEU A 128 26.41 -3.02 -5.76
CA LEU A 128 26.02 -3.42 -7.11
C LEU A 128 25.48 -4.86 -7.17
N GLN A 129 26.03 -5.79 -6.37
CA GLN A 129 25.52 -7.16 -6.26
C GLN A 129 24.14 -7.21 -5.59
N ALA A 130 23.87 -6.34 -4.62
CA ALA A 130 22.59 -6.31 -3.91
C ALA A 130 21.42 -5.76 -4.74
N ARG A 131 21.68 -5.08 -5.88
CA ARG A 131 20.65 -4.38 -6.69
C ARG A 131 19.47 -5.27 -7.09
N LYS A 132 19.73 -6.50 -7.53
CA LYS A 132 18.69 -7.43 -7.94
C LYS A 132 17.82 -7.81 -6.75
N THR A 133 18.43 -8.16 -5.62
CA THR A 133 17.72 -8.53 -4.39
C THR A 133 16.88 -7.37 -3.85
N LEU A 134 17.34 -6.11 -3.98
CA LEU A 134 16.58 -4.92 -3.59
C LEU A 134 15.30 -4.74 -4.43
N ILE A 135 15.38 -4.97 -5.76
CA ILE A 135 14.19 -4.93 -6.63
C ILE A 135 13.23 -6.06 -6.27
N GLU A 136 13.72 -7.29 -6.13
CA GLU A 136 12.92 -8.45 -5.74
C GLU A 136 12.24 -8.25 -4.38
N PHE A 137 12.93 -7.62 -3.43
CA PHE A 137 12.37 -7.25 -2.13
C PHE A 137 11.17 -6.31 -2.25
N GLN A 138 11.28 -5.25 -3.08
CA GLN A 138 10.15 -4.35 -3.34
C GLN A 138 9.02 -5.04 -4.13
N GLN A 139 9.35 -5.93 -5.07
CA GLN A 139 8.33 -6.72 -5.77
C GLN A 139 7.54 -7.63 -4.82
N LYS A 140 8.20 -8.21 -3.81
CA LYS A 140 7.49 -8.99 -2.77
C LYS A 140 6.58 -8.11 -1.91
N ASN A 141 6.96 -6.87 -1.66
CA ASN A 141 6.07 -5.91 -0.99
C ASN A 141 4.81 -5.60 -1.82
N VAL A 142 4.93 -5.50 -3.15
CA VAL A 142 3.76 -5.39 -4.05
C VAL A 142 2.85 -6.61 -3.90
N GLU A 143 3.41 -7.83 -3.96
CA GLU A 143 2.63 -9.06 -3.83
C GLU A 143 1.87 -9.15 -2.49
N ILE A 144 2.51 -8.74 -1.37
CA ILE A 144 1.86 -8.67 -0.05
C ILE A 144 0.72 -7.65 -0.05
N THR A 145 0.94 -6.49 -0.67
CA THR A 145 -0.08 -5.44 -0.77
C THR A 145 -1.27 -5.92 -1.61
N GLU A 146 -1.03 -6.52 -2.78
CA GLU A 146 -2.07 -7.12 -3.62
C GLU A 146 -2.86 -8.20 -2.88
N GLU A 147 -2.20 -9.09 -2.13
CA GLU A 147 -2.84 -10.13 -1.34
C GLU A 147 -3.74 -9.54 -0.24
N THR A 148 -3.26 -8.50 0.43
CA THR A 148 -4.04 -7.80 1.46
C THR A 148 -5.28 -7.13 0.89
N ILE A 149 -5.16 -6.43 -0.23
CA ILE A 149 -6.29 -5.81 -0.93
C ILE A 149 -7.26 -6.88 -1.43
N ARG A 150 -6.77 -7.98 -2.00
CA ARG A 150 -7.58 -9.13 -2.42
C ARG A 150 -8.41 -9.67 -1.24
N ALA A 151 -7.77 -9.97 -0.11
CA ALA A 151 -8.47 -10.46 1.07
C ALA A 151 -9.56 -9.49 1.56
N ASN A 152 -9.29 -8.19 1.57
CA ASN A 152 -10.26 -7.18 1.97
C ASN A 152 -11.43 -7.08 0.98
N ILE A 153 -11.17 -7.17 -0.33
CA ILE A 153 -12.22 -7.19 -1.35
C ILE A 153 -13.09 -8.43 -1.17
N TYR A 154 -12.52 -9.62 -0.98
CA TYR A 154 -13.27 -10.83 -0.67
C TYR A 154 -14.26 -10.60 0.48
N LYS A 155 -13.77 -10.03 1.59
CA LYS A 155 -14.59 -9.81 2.79
C LYS A 155 -15.73 -8.82 2.54
N VAL A 156 -15.44 -7.66 1.94
CA VAL A 156 -16.46 -6.63 1.68
C VAL A 156 -17.44 -7.06 0.59
N TYR A 157 -16.95 -7.72 -0.47
CA TYR A 157 -17.78 -8.21 -1.56
C TYR A 157 -18.82 -9.22 -1.05
N TYR A 158 -18.37 -10.25 -0.32
CA TYR A 158 -19.28 -11.25 0.22
C TYR A 158 -20.15 -10.71 1.36
N GLN A 159 -19.68 -9.72 2.13
CA GLN A 159 -20.54 -9.00 3.07
C GLN A 159 -21.73 -8.38 2.34
N LEU A 160 -21.50 -7.73 1.20
CA LEU A 160 -22.56 -7.12 0.40
C LEU A 160 -23.52 -8.16 -0.20
N VAL A 161 -22.99 -9.26 -0.75
CA VAL A 161 -23.82 -10.35 -1.28
C VAL A 161 -24.70 -10.96 -0.19
N VAL A 162 -24.13 -11.20 1.01
CA VAL A 162 -24.87 -11.72 2.17
C VAL A 162 -25.92 -10.70 2.66
N SER A 163 -25.55 -9.41 2.74
CA SER A 163 -26.50 -8.35 3.17
C SER A 163 -27.65 -8.18 2.19
N LYS A 164 -27.44 -8.40 0.89
CA LYS A 164 -28.54 -8.42 -0.09
C LYS A 164 -29.48 -9.59 0.15
N THR A 165 -28.96 -10.79 0.39
CA THR A 165 -29.79 -11.94 0.75
C THR A 165 -30.55 -11.71 2.06
N GLN A 166 -29.94 -11.04 3.03
CA GLN A 166 -30.64 -10.63 4.28
C GLN A 166 -31.79 -9.66 4.00
N LEU A 167 -31.60 -8.71 3.09
CA LEU A 167 -32.65 -7.76 2.70
C LEU A 167 -33.83 -8.52 2.04
N ASP A 168 -33.56 -9.47 1.14
CA ASP A 168 -34.58 -10.30 0.50
C ASP A 168 -35.40 -11.11 1.56
N LEU A 169 -34.73 -11.61 2.62
CA LEU A 169 -35.39 -12.29 3.73
C LEU A 169 -36.24 -11.32 4.58
N ILE A 170 -35.78 -10.10 4.82
CA ILE A 170 -36.54 -9.08 5.51
C ILE A 170 -37.82 -8.75 4.72
N ASP A 171 -37.73 -8.59 3.41
CA ASP A 171 -38.90 -8.35 2.54
C ASP A 171 -39.87 -9.51 2.57
N ALA A 172 -39.40 -10.75 2.46
CA ALA A 172 -40.26 -11.93 2.60
C ALA A 172 -40.93 -12.06 3.98
N ASN A 173 -40.29 -11.58 5.04
CA ASN A 173 -40.87 -11.52 6.38
C ASN A 173 -41.91 -10.41 6.51
N LEU A 174 -41.67 -9.23 5.88
CA LEU A 174 -42.66 -8.16 5.80
C LEU A 174 -43.96 -8.64 5.11
N ASP A 175 -43.84 -9.27 3.93
CA ASP A 175 -44.97 -9.79 3.19
C ASP A 175 -45.77 -10.83 4.03
N ARG A 176 -45.06 -11.68 4.78
CA ARG A 176 -45.69 -12.66 5.68
C ARG A 176 -46.46 -12.01 6.82
N LEU A 177 -45.84 -10.97 7.47
CA LEU A 177 -46.51 -10.24 8.55
C LEU A 177 -47.72 -9.44 8.06
N GLU A 178 -47.60 -8.82 6.88
CA GLU A 178 -48.72 -8.07 6.29
C GLU A 178 -49.92 -9.00 6.00
N LYS A 179 -49.63 -10.22 5.44
CA LYS A 179 -50.66 -11.22 5.23
C LYS A 179 -51.28 -11.70 6.54
N LEU A 180 -50.46 -12.01 7.55
CA LEU A 180 -50.93 -12.40 8.87
C LEU A 180 -51.79 -11.34 9.51
N LYS A 181 -51.42 -10.05 9.41
CA LYS A 181 -52.21 -8.90 9.89
C LYS A 181 -53.57 -8.84 9.19
N LYS A 182 -53.58 -9.03 7.86
CA LYS A 182 -54.83 -9.04 7.09
C LYS A 182 -55.74 -10.18 7.53
N ASP A 183 -55.21 -11.39 7.71
CA ASP A 183 -55.97 -12.53 8.16
C ASP A 183 -56.52 -12.36 9.59
N THR A 184 -55.66 -11.84 10.51
CA THR A 184 -56.05 -11.50 11.89
C THR A 184 -57.11 -10.39 11.92
N ARG A 185 -57.05 -9.42 10.99
CA ARG A 185 -58.11 -8.39 10.87
C ARG A 185 -59.45 -8.96 10.50
N ILE A 186 -59.51 -9.92 9.54
CA ILE A 186 -60.73 -10.62 9.17
C ILE A 186 -61.29 -11.40 10.37
N MET A 187 -60.40 -12.07 11.14
CA MET A 187 -60.82 -12.78 12.35
C MET A 187 -61.37 -11.82 13.42
N TYR A 188 -60.76 -10.68 13.60
CA TYR A 188 -61.24 -9.63 14.52
C TYR A 188 -62.64 -9.09 14.12
N ASP A 189 -62.85 -8.79 12.85
CA ASP A 189 -64.11 -8.27 12.33
C ASP A 189 -65.24 -9.31 12.46
N ASN A 190 -64.88 -10.63 12.55
CA ASN A 190 -65.82 -11.72 12.82
C ASN A 190 -65.88 -12.15 14.32
N GLY A 191 -65.19 -11.44 15.23
CA GLY A 191 -65.23 -11.72 16.66
C GLY A 191 -64.33 -12.88 17.14
N PHE A 192 -63.39 -13.37 16.32
CA PHE A 192 -62.47 -14.49 16.62
C PHE A 192 -61.07 -14.06 17.03
N ALA A 193 -60.73 -12.75 17.02
CA ALA A 193 -59.48 -12.22 17.45
C ALA A 193 -59.70 -10.89 18.22
N GLU A 194 -58.67 -10.48 18.98
CA GLU A 194 -58.69 -9.21 19.73
C GLU A 194 -58.00 -8.10 18.94
N LYS A 195 -58.40 -6.85 19.21
CA LYS A 195 -57.66 -5.66 18.66
C LYS A 195 -56.20 -5.65 19.04
N LEU A 196 -55.88 -6.10 20.26
CA LEU A 196 -54.51 -6.23 20.74
C LEU A 196 -53.62 -7.12 19.82
N ASP A 197 -54.19 -8.12 19.19
CA ASP A 197 -53.45 -9.01 18.28
C ASP A 197 -53.05 -8.27 16.99
N ILE A 198 -53.88 -7.41 16.46
CA ILE A 198 -53.59 -6.53 15.34
C ILE A 198 -52.51 -5.52 15.74
N ASP A 199 -52.64 -4.87 16.91
CA ASP A 199 -51.70 -3.88 17.39
C ASP A 199 -50.30 -4.47 17.62
N LYS A 200 -50.18 -5.74 18.09
CA LYS A 200 -48.92 -6.49 18.18
C LYS A 200 -48.25 -6.69 16.81
N LEU A 201 -49.02 -7.03 15.78
CA LEU A 201 -48.52 -7.19 14.42
C LEU A 201 -48.05 -5.87 13.82
N ASP A 202 -48.73 -4.75 14.14
CA ASP A 202 -48.31 -3.42 13.74
C ASP A 202 -46.95 -3.03 14.35
N VAL A 203 -46.74 -3.32 15.63
CA VAL A 203 -45.43 -3.13 16.28
C VAL A 203 -44.33 -3.95 15.57
N GLN A 204 -44.62 -5.22 15.23
CA GLN A 204 -43.66 -6.05 14.52
C GLN A 204 -43.34 -5.52 13.11
N LEU A 205 -44.33 -5.05 12.36
CA LEU A 205 -44.16 -4.44 11.05
C LEU A 205 -43.30 -3.17 11.11
N VAL A 206 -43.57 -2.28 12.10
CA VAL A 206 -42.74 -1.07 12.28
C VAL A 206 -41.30 -1.43 12.60
N ASN A 207 -41.06 -2.40 13.49
CA ASN A 207 -39.71 -2.85 13.84
C ASN A 207 -38.99 -3.43 12.61
N LEU A 208 -39.67 -4.25 11.82
CA LEU A 208 -39.05 -4.88 10.64
C LEU A 208 -38.79 -3.87 9.50
N ASN A 209 -39.66 -2.84 9.33
CA ASN A 209 -39.40 -1.76 8.40
C ASN A 209 -38.19 -0.89 8.84
N THR A 210 -38.02 -0.69 10.14
CA THR A 210 -36.85 -0.01 10.70
C THR A 210 -35.58 -0.84 10.40
N GLU A 211 -35.64 -2.17 10.59
CA GLU A 211 -34.55 -3.08 10.26
C GLU A 211 -34.20 -3.04 8.76
N LYS A 212 -35.22 -3.06 7.88
CA LYS A 212 -35.06 -2.87 6.43
C LYS A 212 -34.31 -1.59 6.08
N THR A 213 -34.75 -0.46 6.67
CA THR A 213 -34.12 0.86 6.43
C THR A 213 -32.64 0.84 6.83
N ASN A 214 -32.33 0.25 7.99
CA ASN A 214 -30.95 0.10 8.45
C ASN A 214 -30.13 -0.80 7.53
N ALA A 215 -30.69 -1.93 7.07
CA ALA A 215 -30.03 -2.85 6.14
C ALA A 215 -29.70 -2.16 4.79
N VAL A 216 -30.66 -1.42 4.23
CA VAL A 216 -30.46 -0.66 2.98
C VAL A 216 -29.33 0.35 3.13
N ASN A 217 -29.33 1.10 4.25
CA ASN A 217 -28.26 2.07 4.53
C ASN A 217 -26.89 1.39 4.70
N GLN A 218 -26.83 0.25 5.40
CA GLN A 218 -25.61 -0.52 5.60
C GLN A 218 -25.07 -1.09 4.27
N ILE A 219 -25.93 -1.57 3.38
CA ILE A 219 -25.58 -1.99 2.04
C ILE A 219 -25.00 -0.81 1.24
N GLY A 220 -25.65 0.35 1.27
CA GLY A 220 -25.14 1.57 0.62
C GLY A 220 -23.73 1.94 1.08
N ASN A 221 -23.51 1.96 2.39
CA ASN A 221 -22.18 2.22 2.98
C ASN A 221 -21.16 1.14 2.60
N GLY A 222 -21.57 -0.11 2.52
CA GLY A 222 -20.71 -1.21 2.05
C GLY A 222 -20.25 -1.02 0.60
N TYR A 223 -21.14 -0.60 -0.30
CA TYR A 223 -20.76 -0.26 -1.68
C TYR A 223 -19.77 0.91 -1.75
N LEU A 224 -19.95 1.94 -0.91
CA LEU A 224 -18.97 3.04 -0.83
C LEU A 224 -17.60 2.51 -0.37
N GLY A 225 -17.57 1.65 0.64
CA GLY A 225 -16.33 0.99 1.10
C GLY A 225 -15.66 0.14 0.01
N LEU A 226 -16.45 -0.64 -0.74
CA LEU A 226 -15.94 -1.43 -1.86
C LEU A 226 -15.33 -0.57 -2.96
N LYS A 227 -15.98 0.54 -3.34
CA LYS A 227 -15.46 1.50 -4.33
C LYS A 227 -14.12 2.09 -3.89
N VAL A 228 -13.99 2.48 -2.62
CA VAL A 228 -12.72 2.99 -2.06
C VAL A 228 -11.64 1.91 -2.13
N LEU A 229 -11.93 0.67 -1.75
CA LEU A 229 -10.99 -0.45 -1.85
C LEU A 229 -10.56 -0.73 -3.29
N MET A 230 -11.47 -0.59 -4.24
CA MET A 230 -11.16 -0.77 -5.66
C MET A 230 -10.42 0.44 -6.27
N GLY A 231 -10.42 1.60 -5.61
CA GLY A 231 -9.92 2.85 -6.19
C GLY A 231 -10.83 3.38 -7.31
N MET A 232 -12.15 3.16 -7.15
CA MET A 232 -13.19 3.56 -8.09
C MET A 232 -13.83 4.89 -7.67
N PRO A 233 -14.24 5.77 -8.61
CA PRO A 233 -15.00 6.97 -8.29
C PRO A 233 -16.28 6.63 -7.53
N ILE A 234 -16.59 7.44 -6.52
CA ILE A 234 -17.81 7.25 -5.68
C ILE A 234 -19.08 7.41 -6.50
N SER A 235 -19.06 8.21 -7.56
CA SER A 235 -20.18 8.47 -8.48
C SER A 235 -20.59 7.24 -9.32
N ASP A 236 -19.68 6.30 -9.56
CA ASP A 236 -19.97 5.14 -10.41
C ASP A 236 -20.91 4.16 -9.70
N GLU A 237 -21.75 3.47 -10.45
CA GLU A 237 -22.63 2.43 -9.95
C GLU A 237 -21.97 1.06 -10.05
N VAL A 238 -22.00 0.27 -8.98
CA VAL A 238 -21.49 -1.10 -8.95
C VAL A 238 -22.63 -2.06 -8.67
N VAL A 239 -22.75 -3.10 -9.49
CA VAL A 239 -23.71 -4.20 -9.33
C VAL A 239 -22.93 -5.50 -9.20
N LEU A 240 -23.11 -6.20 -8.09
CA LEU A 240 -22.47 -7.50 -7.86
C LEU A 240 -23.27 -8.60 -8.56
N THR A 241 -22.55 -9.45 -9.31
CA THR A 241 -23.17 -10.50 -10.12
C THR A 241 -23.14 -11.90 -9.47
N ASP A 242 -22.23 -12.11 -8.48
CA ASP A 242 -22.09 -13.42 -7.87
C ASP A 242 -23.20 -13.72 -6.87
N THR A 243 -23.62 -14.97 -6.81
CA THR A 243 -24.56 -15.49 -5.84
C THR A 243 -23.85 -16.44 -4.87
N LEU A 244 -24.41 -16.58 -3.68
CA LEU A 244 -23.85 -17.48 -2.66
C LEU A 244 -24.19 -18.94 -2.96
N SER A 245 -23.18 -19.82 -2.99
CA SER A 245 -23.39 -21.27 -2.98
C SER A 245 -22.61 -21.93 -1.84
N ASN A 246 -23.18 -23.00 -1.27
CA ASN A 246 -22.52 -23.79 -0.23
C ASN A 246 -21.26 -24.51 -0.75
N GLU A 247 -21.18 -24.78 -2.04
CA GLU A 247 -20.03 -25.42 -2.69
C GLU A 247 -18.82 -24.51 -2.64
N MET A 248 -19.01 -23.21 -2.88
CA MET A 248 -17.93 -22.21 -2.81
C MET A 248 -17.21 -22.17 -1.46
N ILE A 249 -17.86 -22.59 -0.37
CA ILE A 249 -17.25 -22.57 0.97
C ILE A 249 -16.27 -23.72 1.14
N ARG A 250 -16.53 -24.87 0.52
CA ARG A 250 -15.74 -26.11 0.68
C ARG A 250 -14.65 -26.27 -0.37
N ASP A 251 -14.76 -25.58 -1.51
CA ASP A 251 -13.80 -25.66 -2.61
C ASP A 251 -12.42 -25.13 -2.23
N GLY A 252 -11.36 -25.85 -2.65
CA GLY A 252 -9.96 -25.42 -2.51
C GLY A 252 -9.38 -25.53 -1.10
N VAL A 253 -10.17 -25.90 -0.08
CA VAL A 253 -9.69 -25.96 1.32
C VAL A 253 -8.88 -27.23 1.59
N LEU A 254 -9.19 -28.36 0.93
CA LEU A 254 -8.44 -29.61 1.09
C LEU A 254 -6.97 -29.46 0.65
N ASP A 255 -6.71 -28.71 -0.41
CA ASP A 255 -5.36 -28.42 -0.88
C ASP A 255 -4.58 -27.50 0.06
N ALA A 256 -5.27 -26.70 0.87
CA ALA A 256 -4.68 -25.80 1.86
C ALA A 256 -4.27 -26.54 3.16
N SER A 257 -4.59 -27.82 3.32
CA SER A 257 -4.19 -28.61 4.49
C SER A 257 -2.68 -28.88 4.56
N GLN A 258 -1.98 -28.90 3.42
CA GLN A 258 -0.52 -28.94 3.34
C GLN A 258 0.01 -27.53 3.30
N PHE A 259 0.73 -27.15 4.33
CA PHE A 259 1.31 -25.82 4.52
C PHE A 259 2.84 -25.87 4.41
N ASP A 260 3.40 -24.90 3.65
CA ASP A 260 4.83 -24.62 3.57
C ASP A 260 5.06 -23.11 3.72
N TYR A 261 5.96 -22.72 4.62
CA TYR A 261 6.36 -21.30 4.81
C TYR A 261 6.81 -20.64 3.50
N ALA A 262 7.43 -21.42 2.57
CA ALA A 262 7.88 -20.88 1.29
C ALA A 262 6.73 -20.36 0.40
N GLN A 263 5.48 -20.75 0.66
CA GLN A 263 4.31 -20.25 -0.06
C GLN A 263 3.85 -18.87 0.45
N ARG A 264 4.20 -18.52 1.68
CA ARG A 264 3.83 -17.23 2.29
C ARG A 264 4.69 -16.10 1.76
N ARG A 265 4.06 -15.07 1.22
CA ARG A 265 4.74 -13.89 0.64
C ARG A 265 5.49 -13.07 1.68
N ASP A 266 4.92 -12.92 2.90
CA ASP A 266 5.56 -12.25 4.03
C ASP A 266 6.82 -12.99 4.50
N PHE A 267 6.81 -14.34 4.50
CA PHE A 267 7.99 -15.14 4.82
C PHE A 267 9.07 -15.01 3.75
N GLN A 268 8.69 -14.99 2.47
CA GLN A 268 9.63 -14.72 1.37
C GLN A 268 10.25 -13.33 1.50
N TYR A 269 9.44 -12.32 1.85
CA TYR A 269 9.87 -10.94 2.05
C TYR A 269 10.90 -10.82 3.18
N ILE A 270 10.64 -11.41 4.35
CA ILE A 270 11.57 -11.36 5.48
C ILE A 270 12.87 -12.10 5.19
N ASN A 271 12.83 -13.22 4.45
CA ASN A 271 14.03 -13.92 4.00
C ASN A 271 14.91 -13.06 3.08
N MET A 272 14.29 -12.30 2.17
CA MET A 272 15.03 -11.33 1.36
C MET A 272 15.61 -10.20 2.22
N GLY A 273 14.90 -9.76 3.26
CA GLY A 273 15.39 -8.81 4.26
C GLY A 273 16.66 -9.32 4.96
N VAL A 274 16.69 -10.58 5.40
CA VAL A 274 17.90 -11.21 5.98
C VAL A 274 19.05 -11.20 4.98
N ARG A 275 18.80 -11.58 3.71
CA ARG A 275 19.82 -11.57 2.66
C ARG A 275 20.37 -10.16 2.39
N LEU A 276 19.55 -9.14 2.46
CA LEU A 276 20.00 -7.73 2.37
C LEU A 276 20.93 -7.37 3.53
N ARG A 277 20.66 -7.85 4.76
CA ARG A 277 21.57 -7.67 5.91
C ARG A 277 22.89 -8.43 5.73
N GLU A 278 22.90 -9.57 5.05
CA GLU A 278 24.14 -10.27 4.68
C GLU A 278 24.99 -9.39 3.75
N TYR A 279 24.38 -8.74 2.74
CA TYR A 279 25.09 -7.77 1.90
C TYR A 279 25.62 -6.57 2.71
N ASP A 280 24.90 -6.08 3.72
CA ASP A 280 25.40 -5.01 4.60
C ASP A 280 26.65 -5.47 5.37
N VAL A 281 26.64 -6.69 5.92
CA VAL A 281 27.84 -7.25 6.58
C VAL A 281 29.01 -7.37 5.61
N GLN A 282 28.75 -7.86 4.40
CA GLN A 282 29.78 -7.98 3.38
C GLN A 282 30.33 -6.60 2.97
N ARG A 283 29.47 -5.63 2.76
CA ARG A 283 29.86 -4.25 2.41
C ARG A 283 30.79 -3.66 3.47
N TYR A 284 30.47 -3.79 4.78
CA TYR A 284 31.35 -3.30 5.83
C TYR A 284 32.65 -4.10 5.97
N LYS A 285 32.68 -5.40 5.63
CA LYS A 285 33.93 -6.15 5.51
C LYS A 285 34.81 -5.58 4.40
N MET A 286 34.21 -5.22 3.26
CA MET A 286 34.91 -4.61 2.12
C MET A 286 35.44 -3.23 2.40
N SER A 287 34.98 -2.52 3.45
CA SER A 287 35.57 -1.22 3.84
C SER A 287 36.99 -1.30 4.40
N LYS A 288 37.53 -2.53 4.62
CA LYS A 288 38.90 -2.76 5.06
C LYS A 288 39.91 -2.93 3.92
N ILE A 289 39.42 -3.16 2.70
CA ILE A 289 40.30 -3.30 1.54
C ILE A 289 40.61 -1.93 0.94
N PRO A 290 41.76 -1.80 0.25
CA PRO A 290 42.12 -0.54 -0.40
C PRO A 290 41.09 -0.07 -1.41
N THR A 291 40.95 1.25 -1.57
CA THR A 291 40.17 1.88 -2.63
C THR A 291 41.09 2.57 -3.62
N LEU A 292 40.75 2.56 -4.90
CA LEU A 292 41.50 3.15 -5.99
C LEU A 292 40.61 4.10 -6.77
N SER A 293 41.05 5.34 -6.94
CA SER A 293 40.36 6.35 -7.76
C SER A 293 41.32 7.12 -8.64
N LEU A 294 40.82 7.56 -9.79
CA LEU A 294 41.49 8.46 -10.71
C LEU A 294 40.87 9.85 -10.59
N SER A 295 41.67 10.88 -10.44
CA SER A 295 41.24 12.26 -10.60
C SER A 295 42.05 12.95 -11.67
N ALA A 296 41.43 13.76 -12.50
CA ALA A 296 42.08 14.57 -13.49
C ALA A 296 41.43 15.96 -13.50
N TYR A 297 42.24 16.98 -13.66
CA TYR A 297 41.71 18.33 -13.82
C TYR A 297 42.44 19.08 -14.89
N TYR A 298 41.74 20.05 -15.49
CA TYR A 298 42.28 21.07 -16.37
C TYR A 298 41.67 22.40 -15.95
N ASN A 299 42.55 23.33 -15.47
CA ASN A 299 42.12 24.62 -14.98
C ASN A 299 42.88 25.72 -15.73
N LYS A 300 42.22 26.85 -15.96
CA LYS A 300 42.85 28.13 -16.31
C LYS A 300 42.88 28.99 -15.08
N ASN A 301 44.07 29.53 -14.80
CA ASN A 301 44.32 30.44 -13.68
C ASN A 301 44.81 31.81 -14.20
N ALA A 302 44.27 32.86 -13.64
CA ALA A 302 44.74 34.21 -13.90
C ALA A 302 45.00 34.93 -12.58
N GLN A 303 46.15 35.60 -12.48
CA GLN A 303 46.63 36.32 -11.32
C GLN A 303 46.81 37.78 -11.67
N ARG A 304 46.18 38.73 -10.92
CA ARG A 304 46.12 40.16 -11.23
C ARG A 304 46.25 41.02 -9.97
N ASN A 305 46.83 42.19 -10.12
CA ASN A 305 46.80 43.20 -9.05
C ASN A 305 45.56 44.11 -9.14
N GLU A 306 44.91 44.18 -10.32
CA GLU A 306 43.69 44.93 -10.60
C GLU A 306 42.62 44.00 -11.16
N PHE A 307 41.35 44.42 -11.09
CA PHE A 307 40.22 43.64 -11.64
C PHE A 307 40.09 43.90 -13.15
N ASP A 308 40.88 43.19 -13.95
CA ASP A 308 40.95 43.36 -15.40
C ASP A 308 40.80 42.06 -16.21
N PHE A 309 40.14 41.05 -15.62
CA PHE A 309 39.99 39.70 -16.19
C PHE A 309 39.28 39.66 -17.54
N PHE A 310 38.48 40.67 -17.84
CA PHE A 310 37.69 40.75 -19.08
C PHE A 310 38.35 41.64 -20.15
N LYS A 311 39.50 42.24 -19.86
CA LYS A 311 40.28 42.99 -20.86
C LYS A 311 41.04 42.04 -21.78
N SER A 312 41.13 42.38 -23.06
CA SER A 312 41.94 41.60 -24.02
C SER A 312 43.44 41.71 -23.68
N GLY A 313 44.18 40.61 -23.85
CA GLY A 313 45.63 40.56 -23.62
C GLY A 313 46.08 40.15 -22.23
N GLY A 314 45.16 39.85 -21.32
CA GLY A 314 45.53 39.34 -20.00
C GLY A 314 45.96 37.86 -20.03
N SER A 315 47.09 37.54 -19.37
CA SER A 315 47.63 36.16 -19.34
C SER A 315 46.76 35.23 -18.50
N TRP A 316 46.42 34.08 -19.06
CA TRP A 316 45.82 32.94 -18.39
C TRP A 316 46.77 31.77 -18.47
N PHE A 317 47.00 31.12 -17.35
CA PHE A 317 47.93 29.98 -17.23
C PHE A 317 47.13 28.68 -17.19
N ASP A 318 47.53 27.68 -17.96
CA ASP A 318 46.91 26.37 -17.96
C ASP A 318 47.59 25.48 -16.91
N ILE A 319 46.77 24.82 -16.11
CA ILE A 319 47.22 23.88 -15.09
C ILE A 319 46.42 22.61 -15.28
N SER A 320 47.09 21.48 -15.48
CA SER A 320 46.49 20.18 -15.60
C SER A 320 47.28 19.11 -14.85
N ALA A 321 46.56 18.16 -14.28
CA ALA A 321 47.16 16.98 -13.68
C ALA A 321 46.22 15.78 -13.77
N ILE A 322 46.82 14.60 -13.81
CA ILE A 322 46.16 13.30 -13.67
C ILE A 322 46.77 12.65 -12.43
N THR A 323 45.92 12.25 -11.48
CA THR A 323 46.33 11.67 -10.21
C THR A 323 45.64 10.33 -9.98
N LEU A 324 46.39 9.28 -9.69
CA LEU A 324 45.92 8.03 -9.22
C LEU A 324 45.99 7.98 -7.69
N ASN A 325 44.84 7.90 -7.04
CA ASN A 325 44.73 7.88 -5.58
C ASN A 325 44.49 6.47 -5.09
N LEU A 326 45.45 5.93 -4.35
CA LEU A 326 45.31 4.65 -3.63
C LEU A 326 45.16 4.95 -2.13
N ASN A 327 44.01 4.61 -1.56
CA ASN A 327 43.76 4.75 -0.14
C ASN A 327 43.72 3.37 0.54
N ILE A 328 44.66 3.13 1.45
CA ILE A 328 44.78 1.87 2.20
C ILE A 328 44.49 2.15 3.68
N PRO A 329 43.36 1.71 4.21
CA PRO A 329 43.04 1.88 5.63
C PRO A 329 43.89 0.93 6.50
N ILE A 330 44.95 1.44 7.14
CA ILE A 330 45.84 0.65 7.99
C ILE A 330 45.25 0.52 9.40
N PHE A 331 44.84 1.61 10.00
CA PHE A 331 44.25 1.65 11.33
C PHE A 331 43.10 2.66 11.39
N THR A 332 41.94 2.23 11.81
CA THR A 332 40.69 3.05 11.85
C THR A 332 40.18 3.25 13.29
N GLY A 333 41.02 3.11 14.32
CA GLY A 333 40.60 3.21 15.72
C GLY A 333 39.53 2.18 16.10
N PHE A 334 39.60 0.98 15.54
CA PHE A 334 38.60 -0.11 15.69
C PHE A 334 37.20 0.17 15.12
N ALA A 335 36.97 1.37 14.52
CA ALA A 335 35.66 1.75 13.98
C ALA A 335 35.15 0.80 12.89
N ALA A 336 36.03 0.28 12.02
CA ALA A 336 35.67 -0.71 11.00
C ALA A 336 35.17 -2.02 11.64
N ASN A 337 35.84 -2.52 12.69
CA ASN A 337 35.41 -3.70 13.43
C ASN A 337 34.03 -3.48 14.10
N ALA A 338 33.83 -2.32 14.72
CA ALA A 338 32.55 -1.97 15.37
C ALA A 338 31.41 -1.90 14.35
N ARG A 339 31.63 -1.33 13.12
CA ARG A 339 30.64 -1.32 12.04
C ARG A 339 30.27 -2.72 11.57
N ILE A 340 31.26 -3.62 11.40
CA ILE A 340 31.01 -5.02 11.03
C ILE A 340 30.23 -5.74 12.13
N SER A 341 30.59 -5.55 13.41
CA SER A 341 29.88 -6.14 14.55
C SER A 341 28.45 -5.64 14.63
N LYS A 342 28.23 -4.32 14.46
CA LYS A 342 26.88 -3.72 14.38
C LYS A 342 26.05 -4.34 13.26
N ALA A 343 26.62 -4.50 12.05
CA ALA A 343 25.91 -5.09 10.92
C ALA A 343 25.55 -6.57 11.20
N ARG A 344 26.45 -7.34 11.83
CA ARG A 344 26.17 -8.74 12.25
C ARG A 344 25.04 -8.80 13.27
N LEU A 345 25.03 -7.91 14.26
CA LEU A 345 23.93 -7.83 15.23
C LEU A 345 22.61 -7.47 14.57
N SER A 346 22.61 -6.53 13.61
CA SER A 346 21.41 -6.19 12.83
C SER A 346 20.93 -7.36 11.95
N MET A 347 21.85 -8.16 11.40
CA MET A 347 21.51 -9.38 10.68
C MET A 347 20.88 -10.41 11.65
N GLN A 348 21.46 -10.59 12.84
CA GLN A 348 20.90 -11.50 13.86
C GLN A 348 19.51 -11.06 14.30
N GLN A 349 19.25 -9.74 14.45
CA GLN A 349 17.91 -9.24 14.73
C GLN A 349 16.92 -9.63 13.62
N SER A 350 17.33 -9.51 12.35
CA SER A 350 16.47 -9.91 11.21
C SER A 350 16.21 -11.43 11.19
N ILE A 351 17.19 -12.24 11.57
CA ILE A 351 17.02 -13.69 11.73
C ILE A 351 16.02 -13.98 12.87
N ASN A 352 16.14 -13.31 14.01
CA ASN A 352 15.21 -13.47 15.13
C ASN A 352 13.79 -13.05 14.75
N GLN A 353 13.63 -11.97 13.97
CA GLN A 353 12.35 -11.54 13.42
C GLN A 353 11.74 -12.60 12.49
N ARG A 354 12.57 -13.25 11.65
CA ARG A 354 12.12 -14.35 10.79
C ARG A 354 11.63 -15.55 11.60
N GLU A 355 12.36 -15.95 12.65
CA GLU A 355 11.93 -17.06 13.52
C GLU A 355 10.66 -16.69 14.30
N ALA A 356 10.52 -15.44 14.78
CA ALA A 356 9.30 -14.96 15.39
C ALA A 356 8.11 -14.99 14.39
N LEU A 357 8.34 -14.61 13.11
CA LEU A 357 7.31 -14.70 12.07
C LEU A 357 6.87 -16.15 11.84
N LYS A 358 7.77 -17.15 11.88
CA LYS A 358 7.37 -18.57 11.78
C LYS A 358 6.37 -18.95 12.87
N LEU A 359 6.67 -18.60 14.13
CA LEU A 359 5.76 -18.87 15.23
C LEU A 359 4.41 -18.18 15.07
N GLN A 360 4.42 -16.94 14.55
CA GLN A 360 3.19 -16.22 14.26
C GLN A 360 2.40 -16.91 13.14
N ILE A 361 3.05 -17.34 12.06
CA ILE A 361 2.43 -18.05 10.95
C ILE A 361 1.83 -19.37 11.42
N ASP A 362 2.55 -20.16 12.25
CA ASP A 362 2.04 -21.41 12.82
C ASP A 362 0.76 -21.17 13.63
N ASN A 363 0.77 -20.12 14.45
CA ASN A 363 -0.41 -19.72 15.21
C ASN A 363 -1.56 -19.29 14.28
N GLU A 364 -1.29 -18.43 13.27
CA GLU A 364 -2.28 -17.97 12.31
C GLU A 364 -2.92 -19.14 11.55
N VAL A 365 -2.11 -20.09 11.06
CA VAL A 365 -2.59 -21.28 10.35
C VAL A 365 -3.47 -22.15 11.26
N GLN A 366 -3.05 -22.37 12.50
CA GLN A 366 -3.81 -23.19 13.43
C GLN A 366 -5.13 -22.53 13.84
N VAL A 367 -5.10 -21.23 14.17
CA VAL A 367 -6.30 -20.44 14.49
C VAL A 367 -7.26 -20.40 13.30
N ALA A 368 -6.76 -20.11 12.11
CA ALA A 368 -7.58 -20.05 10.89
C ALA A 368 -8.20 -21.41 10.56
N ARG A 369 -7.46 -22.51 10.75
CA ARG A 369 -8.00 -23.89 10.58
C ARG A 369 -9.13 -24.16 11.57
N ASN A 370 -8.93 -23.86 12.85
CA ASN A 370 -9.94 -24.07 13.90
C ASN A 370 -11.21 -23.24 13.60
N ASN A 371 -11.02 -21.95 13.25
CA ASN A 371 -12.13 -21.06 12.91
C ASN A 371 -12.90 -21.55 11.69
N TYR A 372 -12.20 -22.02 10.64
CA TYR A 372 -12.83 -22.55 9.45
C TYR A 372 -13.65 -23.82 9.75
N THR A 373 -13.06 -24.79 10.47
CA THR A 373 -13.76 -26.02 10.82
C THR A 373 -15.00 -25.74 11.66
N THR A 374 -14.88 -24.85 12.65
CA THR A 374 -16.00 -24.43 13.50
C THR A 374 -17.08 -23.71 12.70
N ALA A 375 -16.67 -22.78 11.80
CA ALA A 375 -17.63 -22.01 11.00
C ALA A 375 -18.41 -22.89 10.02
N VAL A 376 -17.76 -23.88 9.38
CA VAL A 376 -18.44 -24.85 8.50
C VAL A 376 -19.44 -25.72 9.30
N SER A 377 -19.03 -26.24 10.45
CA SER A 377 -19.92 -27.02 11.31
C SER A 377 -21.12 -26.19 11.79
N ASN A 378 -20.87 -24.95 12.18
CA ASN A 378 -21.92 -24.04 12.61
C ASN A 378 -22.89 -23.69 11.47
N LEU A 379 -22.38 -23.48 10.26
CA LEU A 379 -23.21 -23.29 9.07
C LEU A 379 -24.15 -24.48 8.81
N ASP A 380 -23.67 -25.74 8.92
CA ASP A 380 -24.47 -26.92 8.74
C ASP A 380 -25.57 -27.01 9.82
N TYR A 381 -25.25 -26.67 11.08
CA TYR A 381 -26.25 -26.65 12.16
C TYR A 381 -27.30 -25.55 11.96
N GLN A 382 -26.89 -24.34 11.59
CA GLN A 382 -27.83 -23.22 11.38
C GLN A 382 -28.71 -23.45 10.15
N LYS A 383 -28.20 -24.09 9.08
CA LYS A 383 -29.00 -24.51 7.93
C LYS A 383 -30.10 -25.48 8.32
N LYS A 384 -29.75 -26.47 9.14
CA LYS A 384 -30.73 -27.44 9.66
C LYS A 384 -31.76 -26.77 10.58
N ASN A 385 -31.29 -25.88 11.46
CA ASN A 385 -32.17 -25.13 12.37
C ASN A 385 -33.19 -24.28 11.60
N MET A 386 -32.72 -23.55 10.56
CA MET A 386 -33.57 -22.75 9.70
C MET A 386 -34.67 -23.60 9.03
N GLY A 387 -34.32 -24.78 8.47
CA GLY A 387 -35.28 -25.66 7.86
C GLY A 387 -36.32 -26.24 8.85
N LEU A 388 -35.92 -26.52 10.10
CA LEU A 388 -36.84 -26.92 11.16
C LEU A 388 -37.76 -25.78 11.58
N ALA A 389 -37.23 -24.57 11.73
CA ALA A 389 -38.03 -23.40 12.10
C ALA A 389 -39.08 -23.05 11.00
N GLU A 390 -38.68 -23.21 9.73
CA GLU A 390 -39.60 -23.04 8.60
C GLU A 390 -40.77 -24.09 8.65
N LEU A 391 -40.45 -25.36 8.91
CA LEU A 391 -41.45 -26.41 9.06
C LEU A 391 -42.39 -26.12 10.24
N VAL A 392 -41.84 -25.71 11.40
CA VAL A 392 -42.65 -25.34 12.59
C VAL A 392 -43.56 -24.18 12.26
N TYR A 393 -43.05 -23.13 11.60
CA TYR A 393 -43.86 -21.98 11.21
C TYR A 393 -45.00 -22.39 10.29
N GLU A 394 -44.77 -23.18 9.23
CA GLU A 394 -45.80 -23.63 8.30
C GLU A 394 -46.84 -24.49 8.96
N GLN A 395 -46.46 -25.36 9.90
CA GLN A 395 -47.43 -26.17 10.67
C GLN A 395 -48.26 -25.33 11.62
N THR A 396 -47.64 -24.39 12.34
CA THR A 396 -48.32 -23.48 13.28
C THR A 396 -49.28 -22.56 12.53
N LYS A 397 -48.89 -22.08 11.35
CA LYS A 397 -49.74 -21.28 10.47
C LYS A 397 -51.01 -22.05 10.04
N LYS A 398 -50.87 -23.31 9.62
CA LYS A 398 -52.02 -24.16 9.28
C LYS A 398 -52.97 -24.34 10.46
N LYS A 399 -52.44 -24.57 11.68
CA LYS A 399 -53.28 -24.65 12.90
C LYS A 399 -54.02 -23.36 13.17
N PHE A 400 -53.35 -22.22 13.00
CA PHE A 400 -53.93 -20.88 13.18
C PHE A 400 -55.06 -20.63 12.15
N GLU A 401 -54.80 -20.92 10.86
CA GLU A 401 -55.79 -20.75 9.78
C GLU A 401 -57.08 -21.58 9.98
N VAL A 402 -57.00 -22.79 10.60
CA VAL A 402 -58.15 -23.63 10.90
C VAL A 402 -58.76 -23.36 12.29
N GLY A 403 -58.25 -22.32 13.01
CA GLY A 403 -58.79 -21.89 14.31
C GLY A 403 -58.41 -22.79 15.49
N THR A 404 -57.45 -23.72 15.34
CA THR A 404 -56.98 -24.61 16.43
C THR A 404 -55.68 -24.13 17.07
N GLY A 405 -55.03 -23.12 16.50
CA GLY A 405 -53.80 -22.49 17.01
C GLY A 405 -54.06 -21.10 17.59
N SER A 406 -53.19 -20.66 18.51
CA SER A 406 -53.28 -19.33 19.09
C SER A 406 -52.46 -18.29 18.35
N GLN A 407 -52.85 -17.01 18.43
CA GLN A 407 -52.04 -15.86 17.91
C GLN A 407 -50.62 -15.84 18.52
N THR A 408 -50.49 -16.23 19.79
CA THR A 408 -49.18 -16.29 20.48
C THR A 408 -48.29 -17.38 19.84
N GLU A 409 -48.81 -18.53 19.51
CA GLU A 409 -48.06 -19.63 18.88
C GLU A 409 -47.50 -19.18 17.50
N ILE A 410 -48.33 -18.60 16.65
CA ILE A 410 -47.91 -18.16 15.31
C ILE A 410 -46.89 -17.02 15.39
N ASN A 411 -47.03 -16.04 16.34
CA ASN A 411 -46.11 -14.97 16.56
C ASN A 411 -44.74 -15.50 17.05
N THR A 412 -44.74 -16.50 17.94
CA THR A 412 -43.51 -17.15 18.41
C THR A 412 -42.81 -17.86 17.25
N ALA A 413 -43.55 -18.70 16.50
CA ALA A 413 -42.99 -19.42 15.35
C ALA A 413 -42.44 -18.47 14.28
N GLN A 414 -43.06 -17.32 14.04
CA GLN A 414 -42.60 -16.29 13.13
C GLN A 414 -41.28 -15.65 13.63
N THR A 415 -41.18 -15.37 14.92
CA THR A 415 -39.97 -14.81 15.54
C THR A 415 -38.81 -15.79 15.50
N ASP A 416 -39.10 -17.09 15.80
CA ASP A 416 -38.12 -18.17 15.76
C ASP A 416 -37.60 -18.41 14.32
N LEU A 417 -38.47 -18.38 13.33
CA LEU A 417 -38.09 -18.50 11.92
C LEU A 417 -37.19 -17.33 11.50
N LYS A 418 -37.57 -16.09 11.83
CA LYS A 418 -36.75 -14.89 11.55
C LYS A 418 -35.36 -15.02 12.20
N SER A 419 -35.30 -15.42 13.46
CA SER A 419 -34.07 -15.62 14.20
C SER A 419 -33.19 -16.72 13.56
N ALA A 420 -33.78 -17.84 13.18
CA ALA A 420 -33.09 -18.93 12.51
C ALA A 420 -32.54 -18.51 11.13
N GLN A 421 -33.29 -17.73 10.35
CA GLN A 421 -32.85 -17.18 9.06
C GLN A 421 -31.68 -16.21 9.25
N THR A 422 -31.76 -15.29 10.22
CA THR A 422 -30.67 -14.36 10.54
C THR A 422 -29.39 -15.10 10.97
N ASN A 423 -29.52 -16.11 11.83
CA ASN A 423 -28.42 -16.94 12.29
C ASN A 423 -27.77 -17.72 11.15
N TYR A 424 -28.55 -18.28 10.22
CA TYR A 424 -28.04 -18.96 9.04
C TYR A 424 -27.24 -18.02 8.13
N ILE A 425 -27.74 -16.80 7.87
CA ILE A 425 -27.05 -15.80 7.05
C ILE A 425 -25.72 -15.36 7.70
N ASN A 426 -25.73 -15.14 9.02
CA ASN A 426 -24.50 -14.81 9.76
C ASN A 426 -23.49 -15.98 9.73
N ALA A 427 -23.95 -17.22 9.88
CA ALA A 427 -23.10 -18.41 9.80
C ALA A 427 -22.49 -18.58 8.38
N LEU A 428 -23.26 -18.28 7.33
CA LEU A 428 -22.81 -18.29 5.94
C LEU A 428 -21.68 -17.27 5.72
N TYR A 429 -21.88 -16.04 6.16
CA TYR A 429 -20.85 -15.01 6.09
C TYR A 429 -19.59 -15.42 6.86
N ASN A 430 -19.73 -15.88 8.10
CA ASN A 430 -18.61 -16.29 8.94
C ASN A 430 -17.82 -17.46 8.31
N ALA A 431 -18.49 -18.39 7.66
CA ALA A 431 -17.84 -19.50 6.95
C ALA A 431 -17.01 -19.02 5.74
N ILE A 432 -17.51 -18.02 4.99
CA ILE A 432 -16.79 -17.41 3.87
C ILE A 432 -15.55 -16.68 4.38
N ILE A 433 -15.70 -15.87 5.43
CA ILE A 433 -14.56 -15.12 6.02
C ILE A 433 -13.50 -16.09 6.55
N ALA A 434 -13.93 -17.13 7.29
CA ALA A 434 -13.01 -18.13 7.81
C ALA A 434 -12.26 -18.88 6.70
N LYS A 435 -12.92 -19.17 5.57
CA LYS A 435 -12.26 -19.72 4.37
C LYS A 435 -11.19 -18.77 3.83
N VAL A 436 -11.52 -17.49 3.63
CA VAL A 436 -10.58 -16.49 3.10
C VAL A 436 -9.37 -16.35 4.03
N ASP A 437 -9.60 -16.29 5.34
CA ASP A 437 -8.54 -16.20 6.34
C ASP A 437 -7.66 -17.46 6.36
N PHE A 438 -8.25 -18.66 6.18
CA PHE A 438 -7.50 -19.90 6.09
C PHE A 438 -6.64 -19.97 4.80
N LEU A 439 -7.19 -19.59 3.65
CA LEU A 439 -6.44 -19.53 2.40
C LEU A 439 -5.29 -18.50 2.48
N LYS A 440 -5.52 -17.34 3.10
CA LYS A 440 -4.49 -16.34 3.35
C LYS A 440 -3.42 -16.88 4.30
N ALA A 441 -3.80 -17.49 5.42
CA ALA A 441 -2.86 -18.04 6.39
C ALA A 441 -1.95 -19.13 5.80
N THR A 442 -2.48 -19.90 4.84
CA THR A 442 -1.72 -20.96 4.12
C THR A 442 -0.99 -20.46 2.86
N GLY A 443 -1.12 -19.15 2.51
CA GLY A 443 -0.47 -18.57 1.33
C GLY A 443 -1.11 -18.95 -0.02
N LYS A 444 -2.36 -19.41 0.00
CA LYS A 444 -3.11 -19.91 -1.18
C LYS A 444 -4.24 -18.96 -1.64
N LEU A 445 -4.27 -17.76 -1.09
CA LEU A 445 -5.24 -16.73 -1.49
C LEU A 445 -4.85 -16.05 -2.80
#